data_0d9221fb4da509582b04ec9c372dba5f
#
_entry.id   0d9221fb4da509582b04ec9c372dba5f
#
_cell.length_a   1.000
_cell.length_b   1.000
_cell.length_c   1.000
_cell.angle_alpha   90.00
_cell.angle_beta   90.00
_cell.angle_gamma   90.00
#
_symmetry.space_group_name_H-M   'P 1'
#
loop_
_entity.id
_entity.type
_entity.pdbx_description
1 polymer ?
#
loop_
_entity_poly.entity_id
_entity_poly.type
_entity_poly.pdbx_seq_one_letter_code
_entity_poly.pdbx_strand_id
1 'polypeptide(L)'
;ERRETILASIREQEKLTPELEAQLRGAETLTALEDLYQPYRPKRRTRASIARGRGLQPLADLILAQPRRGPAPEAAAQAYLSDEVPAIDDALAGARDIVAEAISDHAEVRQRTREKALQFALLSSTYIDGAEDERGVYKLYYDFSARVDRLKPYQVLAINRGEAQKVLRVTLEIPERDWQQAVRAVFREQPLSPWAEQLRLAMEDSAKRLLLPAIERDVRGTLTDKAEAHAIQVFG
;
A
#
# COMPACT_ATOMS: atom_id res chain seq x y z
N GLU A 1 8.28 -27.77 0.50
CA GLU A 1 9.09 -26.56 0.24
C GLU A 1 8.64 -25.38 1.11
N ARG A 2 7.38 -24.90 1.03
CA ARG A 2 6.89 -23.75 1.79
C ARG A 2 6.98 -23.95 3.31
N ARG A 3 6.62 -25.14 3.80
CA ARG A 3 6.68 -25.49 5.24
C ARG A 3 8.10 -25.41 5.80
N GLU A 4 9.08 -25.91 5.08
CA GLU A 4 10.50 -25.86 5.52
C GLU A 4 11.04 -24.43 5.54
N THR A 5 10.62 -23.59 4.58
CA THR A 5 10.95 -22.16 4.59
C THR A 5 10.40 -21.46 5.83
N ILE A 6 9.17 -21.77 6.24
CA ILE A 6 8.55 -21.22 7.43
C ILE A 6 9.26 -21.69 8.71
N LEU A 7 9.54 -22.98 8.82
CA LEU A 7 10.26 -23.53 9.97
C LEU A 7 11.65 -22.90 10.11
N ALA A 8 12.39 -22.74 9.00
CA ALA A 8 13.69 -22.08 8.99
C ALA A 8 13.58 -20.62 9.47
N SER A 9 12.62 -19.87 8.94
CA SER A 9 12.38 -18.47 9.31
C SER A 9 12.04 -18.27 10.79
N ILE A 10 11.24 -19.18 11.39
CA ILE A 10 10.88 -19.09 12.81
C ILE A 10 12.07 -19.52 13.69
N ARG A 11 12.86 -20.49 13.21
CA ARG A 11 14.08 -20.95 13.91
C ARG A 11 15.14 -19.85 13.97
N GLU A 12 15.37 -19.12 12.87
CA GLU A 12 16.27 -17.96 12.83
C GLU A 12 15.86 -16.85 13.82
N GLN A 13 14.57 -16.77 14.15
CA GLN A 13 14.05 -15.84 15.14
C GLN A 13 14.13 -16.36 16.58
N GLU A 14 14.68 -17.57 16.79
CA GLU A 14 14.73 -18.25 18.10
C GLU A 14 13.35 -18.44 18.76
N LYS A 15 12.28 -18.51 17.96
CA LYS A 15 10.90 -18.61 18.42
C LYS A 15 10.23 -19.96 18.13
N LEU A 16 10.96 -20.89 17.52
CA LEU A 16 10.45 -22.22 17.19
C LEU A 16 10.44 -23.11 18.45
N THR A 17 9.26 -23.30 19.04
CA THR A 17 9.07 -24.27 20.12
C THR A 17 8.72 -25.64 19.57
N PRO A 18 8.96 -26.76 20.31
CA PRO A 18 8.57 -28.10 19.87
C PRO A 18 7.08 -28.23 19.54
N GLU A 19 6.21 -27.53 20.30
CA GLU A 19 4.75 -27.55 20.13
C GLU A 19 4.38 -26.82 18.82
N LEU A 20 5.00 -25.68 18.55
CA LEU A 20 4.77 -24.91 17.31
C LEU A 20 5.29 -25.69 16.10
N GLU A 21 6.45 -26.34 16.20
CA GLU A 21 6.97 -27.19 15.13
C GLU A 21 6.00 -28.33 14.81
N ALA A 22 5.46 -29.01 15.85
CA ALA A 22 4.47 -30.06 15.66
C ALA A 22 3.19 -29.54 14.98
N GLN A 23 2.68 -28.35 15.36
CA GLN A 23 1.51 -27.72 14.73
C GLN A 23 1.80 -27.38 13.25
N LEU A 24 2.95 -26.77 12.95
CA LEU A 24 3.34 -26.42 11.59
C LEU A 24 3.52 -27.67 10.70
N ARG A 25 4.06 -28.76 11.25
CA ARG A 25 4.21 -30.02 10.53
C ARG A 25 2.87 -30.72 10.31
N GLY A 26 1.94 -30.61 11.27
CA GLY A 26 0.60 -31.17 11.22
C GLY A 26 -0.41 -30.37 10.40
N ALA A 27 -0.08 -29.15 9.97
CA ALA A 27 -0.99 -28.33 9.16
C ALA A 27 -1.30 -29.00 7.81
N GLU A 28 -2.54 -29.35 7.56
CA GLU A 28 -2.97 -30.06 6.35
C GLU A 28 -3.14 -29.14 5.14
N THR A 29 -3.43 -27.86 5.37
CA THR A 29 -3.67 -26.87 4.31
C THR A 29 -2.64 -25.75 4.35
N LEU A 30 -2.40 -25.13 3.18
CA LEU A 30 -1.52 -23.97 3.08
C LEU A 30 -2.04 -22.80 3.91
N THR A 31 -3.36 -22.61 3.97
CA THR A 31 -4.00 -21.56 4.77
C THR A 31 -3.72 -21.76 6.26
N ALA A 32 -3.94 -22.95 6.80
CA ALA A 32 -3.64 -23.26 8.20
C ALA A 32 -2.13 -23.06 8.53
N LEU A 33 -1.26 -23.41 7.59
CA LEU A 33 0.18 -23.21 7.74
C LEU A 33 0.55 -21.71 7.76
N GLU A 34 -0.04 -20.90 6.89
CA GLU A 34 0.19 -19.44 6.85
C GLU A 34 -0.41 -18.74 8.07
N ASP A 35 -1.57 -19.19 8.58
CA ASP A 35 -2.18 -18.66 9.79
C ASP A 35 -1.28 -18.88 11.02
N LEU A 36 -0.71 -20.07 11.16
CA LEU A 36 0.27 -20.38 12.21
C LEU A 36 1.55 -19.57 12.08
N TYR A 37 1.97 -19.27 10.85
CA TYR A 37 3.17 -18.46 10.57
C TYR A 37 2.95 -16.96 10.75
N GLN A 38 1.72 -16.46 10.62
CA GLN A 38 1.41 -15.04 10.63
C GLN A 38 2.04 -14.25 11.79
N PRO A 39 2.01 -14.75 13.07
CA PRO A 39 2.63 -14.05 14.19
C PRO A 39 4.17 -13.97 14.11
N TYR A 40 4.78 -14.89 13.39
CA TYR A 40 6.23 -15.07 13.27
C TYR A 40 6.78 -14.55 11.94
N ARG A 41 5.89 -14.13 11.04
CA ARG A 41 6.31 -13.59 9.74
C ARG A 41 7.22 -12.40 9.97
N PRO A 42 8.45 -12.39 9.42
CA PRO A 42 9.35 -11.25 9.54
C PRO A 42 8.60 -10.00 9.09
N LYS A 43 8.39 -9.05 10.00
CA LYS A 43 7.82 -7.76 9.63
C LYS A 43 8.81 -7.15 8.64
N ARG A 44 8.34 -6.89 7.43
CA ARG A 44 9.15 -6.24 6.41
C ARG A 44 9.74 -4.98 7.03
N ARG A 45 11.05 -4.79 6.93
CA ARG A 45 11.72 -3.61 7.47
C ARG A 45 11.24 -2.39 6.68
N THR A 46 10.23 -1.71 7.22
CA THR A 46 9.63 -0.51 6.62
C THR A 46 10.38 0.72 7.12
N ARG A 47 10.27 1.86 6.41
CA ARG A 47 10.80 3.13 6.90
C ARG A 47 10.23 3.47 8.27
N ALA A 48 8.94 3.25 8.47
CA ALA A 48 8.27 3.46 9.75
C ALA A 48 8.81 2.55 10.86
N SER A 49 9.06 1.26 10.59
CA SER A 49 9.65 0.36 11.59
C SER A 49 11.06 0.76 11.99
N ILE A 50 11.87 1.25 11.04
CA ILE A 50 13.21 1.78 11.29
C ILE A 50 13.09 3.06 12.15
N ALA A 51 12.20 3.98 11.80
CA ALA A 51 11.99 5.20 12.56
C ALA A 51 11.50 4.94 13.99
N ARG A 52 10.62 3.94 14.19
CA ARG A 52 10.22 3.49 15.55
C ARG A 52 11.42 2.93 16.33
N GLY A 53 12.27 2.12 15.69
CA GLY A 53 13.50 1.61 16.30
C GLY A 53 14.47 2.72 16.75
N ARG A 54 14.44 3.87 16.08
CA ARG A 54 15.20 5.08 16.41
C ARG A 54 14.52 5.97 17.49
N GLY A 55 13.41 5.51 18.06
CA GLY A 55 12.69 6.24 19.11
C GLY A 55 11.84 7.42 18.64
N LEU A 56 11.50 7.50 17.34
CA LEU A 56 10.78 8.65 16.76
C LEU A 56 9.25 8.56 16.91
N GLN A 57 8.69 7.53 17.56
CA GLN A 57 7.26 7.39 17.76
C GLN A 57 6.63 8.60 18.50
N PRO A 58 7.20 9.13 19.61
CA PRO A 58 6.58 10.28 20.29
C PRO A 58 6.55 11.54 19.41
N LEU A 59 7.51 11.71 18.51
CA LEU A 59 7.52 12.82 17.55
C LEU A 59 6.40 12.64 16.49
N ALA A 60 6.16 11.41 16.05
CA ALA A 60 5.04 11.06 15.16
C ALA A 60 3.68 11.32 15.86
N ASP A 61 3.57 11.00 17.16
CA ASP A 61 2.36 11.26 17.93
C ASP A 61 2.06 12.76 18.04
N LEU A 62 3.08 13.63 18.12
CA LEU A 62 2.90 15.09 18.06
C LEU A 62 2.38 15.56 16.69
N ILE A 63 2.82 14.95 15.59
CA ILE A 63 2.28 15.24 14.25
C ILE A 63 0.79 14.90 14.19
N LEU A 64 0.38 13.76 14.73
CA LEU A 64 -1.02 13.33 14.77
C LEU A 64 -1.89 14.17 15.70
N ALA A 65 -1.37 14.51 16.88
CA ALA A 65 -2.07 15.29 17.89
C ALA A 65 -2.23 16.77 17.51
N GLN A 66 -1.31 17.29 16.71
CA GLN A 66 -1.31 18.69 16.25
C GLN A 66 -1.58 19.71 17.38
N PRO A 67 -0.78 19.75 18.45
CA PRO A 67 -1.01 20.68 19.55
C PRO A 67 -0.93 22.14 19.03
N ARG A 68 -1.87 22.97 19.47
CA ARG A 68 -1.89 24.41 19.13
C ARG A 68 -0.88 25.23 19.94
N ARG A 69 -0.46 24.71 21.09
CA ARG A 69 0.51 25.30 21.99
C ARG A 69 1.62 24.30 22.25
N GLY A 70 2.85 24.77 22.38
CA GLY A 70 4.02 23.94 22.61
C GLY A 70 5.14 24.27 21.62
N PRO A 71 6.21 23.47 21.62
CA PRO A 71 7.34 23.69 20.73
C PRO A 71 6.94 23.53 19.26
N ALA A 72 7.59 24.32 18.40
CA ALA A 72 7.56 24.10 16.96
C ALA A 72 8.18 22.73 16.62
N PRO A 73 7.82 22.12 15.47
CA PRO A 73 8.33 20.80 15.07
C PRO A 73 9.86 20.67 15.15
N GLU A 74 10.58 21.69 14.70
CA GLU A 74 12.04 21.72 14.67
C GLU A 74 12.63 21.75 16.10
N ALA A 75 12.02 22.52 17.01
CA ALA A 75 12.43 22.59 18.41
C ALA A 75 12.16 21.27 19.14
N ALA A 76 11.02 20.63 18.85
CA ALA A 76 10.71 19.33 19.43
C ALA A 76 11.64 18.24 18.90
N ALA A 77 12.00 18.28 17.61
CA ALA A 77 12.85 17.30 16.97
C ALA A 77 14.29 17.29 17.51
N GLN A 78 14.77 18.40 18.08
CA GLN A 78 16.11 18.48 18.68
C GLN A 78 16.33 17.43 19.78
N ALA A 79 15.30 17.05 20.53
CA ALA A 79 15.38 16.07 21.60
C ALA A 79 15.59 14.62 21.07
N TYR A 80 15.47 14.40 19.77
CA TYR A 80 15.57 13.08 19.13
C TYR A 80 16.83 12.91 18.30
N LEU A 81 17.75 13.88 18.35
CA LEU A 81 19.02 13.77 17.65
C LEU A 81 19.93 12.72 18.31
N SER A 82 20.56 11.90 17.47
CA SER A 82 21.48 10.83 17.87
C SER A 82 22.41 10.52 16.72
N ASP A 83 23.36 9.58 16.92
CA ASP A 83 24.22 9.11 15.84
C ASP A 83 23.43 8.49 14.67
N GLU A 84 22.26 7.89 14.96
CA GLU A 84 21.38 7.33 13.92
C GLU A 84 20.41 8.35 13.31
N VAL A 85 20.25 9.51 13.95
CA VAL A 85 19.37 10.62 13.54
C VAL A 85 20.17 11.92 13.66
N PRO A 86 21.09 12.20 12.74
CA PRO A 86 22.07 13.29 12.90
C PRO A 86 21.48 14.69 12.67
N ALA A 87 20.32 14.81 12.00
CA ALA A 87 19.71 16.09 11.67
C ALA A 87 18.24 16.17 12.09
N ILE A 88 17.76 17.41 12.35
CA ILE A 88 16.35 17.70 12.64
C ILE A 88 15.44 17.20 11.52
N ASP A 89 15.86 17.40 10.26
CA ASP A 89 15.10 16.94 9.10
C ASP A 89 14.95 15.43 9.04
N ASP A 90 15.98 14.69 9.48
CA ASP A 90 15.94 13.21 9.56
C ASP A 90 14.95 12.76 10.63
N ALA A 91 14.93 13.43 11.79
CA ALA A 91 13.97 13.16 12.86
C ALA A 91 12.52 13.39 12.39
N LEU A 92 12.26 14.55 11.77
CA LEU A 92 10.94 14.88 11.23
C LEU A 92 10.54 13.95 10.07
N ALA A 93 11.47 13.60 9.19
CA ALA A 93 11.22 12.65 8.10
C ALA A 93 10.86 11.27 8.65
N GLY A 94 11.60 10.75 9.63
CA GLY A 94 11.28 9.48 10.28
C GLY A 94 9.94 9.49 10.99
N ALA A 95 9.59 10.59 11.67
CA ALA A 95 8.28 10.75 12.29
C ALA A 95 7.16 10.76 11.24
N ARG A 96 7.36 11.47 10.11
CA ARG A 96 6.40 11.44 8.97
C ARG A 96 6.26 10.04 8.36
N ASP A 97 7.32 9.25 8.27
CA ASP A 97 7.25 7.87 7.79
C ASP A 97 6.34 7.00 8.66
N ILE A 98 6.38 7.19 10.00
CA ILE A 98 5.48 6.50 10.94
C ILE A 98 4.03 6.92 10.70
N VAL A 99 3.78 8.22 10.57
CA VAL A 99 2.44 8.77 10.32
C VAL A 99 1.92 8.33 8.96
N ALA A 100 2.75 8.31 7.92
CA ALA A 100 2.38 7.87 6.58
C ALA A 100 1.94 6.40 6.56
N GLU A 101 2.63 5.52 7.29
CA GLU A 101 2.23 4.12 7.45
C GLU A 101 0.88 4.02 8.18
N ALA A 102 0.69 4.75 9.28
CA ALA A 102 -0.56 4.77 10.03
C ALA A 102 -1.76 5.22 9.18
N ILE A 103 -1.58 6.23 8.33
CA ILE A 103 -2.61 6.72 7.40
C ILE A 103 -2.93 5.63 6.35
N SER A 104 -1.91 5.04 5.75
CA SER A 104 -2.08 4.00 4.71
C SER A 104 -2.76 2.75 5.25
N ASP A 105 -2.50 2.38 6.51
CA ASP A 105 -3.06 1.19 7.14
C ASP A 105 -4.44 1.43 7.76
N HIS A 106 -4.90 2.68 7.84
CA HIS A 106 -6.18 3.01 8.44
C HIS A 106 -7.35 2.45 7.62
N ALA A 107 -8.15 1.59 8.25
CA ALA A 107 -9.21 0.82 7.58
C ALA A 107 -10.22 1.73 6.83
N GLU A 108 -10.69 2.80 7.48
CA GLU A 108 -11.65 3.73 6.88
C GLU A 108 -11.06 4.50 5.71
N VAL A 109 -9.79 4.94 5.79
CA VAL A 109 -9.08 5.60 4.69
C VAL A 109 -9.00 4.67 3.49
N ARG A 110 -8.58 3.43 3.71
CA ARG A 110 -8.49 2.40 2.66
C ARG A 110 -9.85 2.12 2.02
N GLN A 111 -10.88 1.92 2.85
CA GLN A 111 -12.23 1.65 2.37
C GLN A 111 -12.74 2.79 1.49
N ARG A 112 -12.71 4.04 2.00
CA ARG A 112 -13.18 5.22 1.27
C ARG A 112 -12.43 5.44 -0.02
N THR A 113 -11.10 5.28 -0.01
CA THR A 113 -10.27 5.45 -1.21
C THR A 113 -10.59 4.37 -2.23
N ARG A 114 -10.78 3.11 -1.81
CA ARG A 114 -11.15 2.00 -2.71
C ARG A 114 -12.53 2.22 -3.33
N GLU A 115 -13.53 2.62 -2.55
CA GLU A 115 -14.88 2.92 -3.04
C GLU A 115 -14.86 4.02 -4.11
N LYS A 116 -14.11 5.10 -3.87
CA LYS A 116 -13.92 6.18 -4.84
C LYS A 116 -13.19 5.70 -6.09
N ALA A 117 -12.14 4.90 -5.93
CA ALA A 117 -11.39 4.35 -7.04
C ALA A 117 -12.25 3.44 -7.93
N LEU A 118 -13.07 2.57 -7.36
CA LEU A 118 -13.98 1.70 -8.11
C LEU A 118 -15.04 2.49 -8.92
N GLN A 119 -15.35 3.72 -8.52
CA GLN A 119 -16.33 4.56 -9.23
C GLN A 119 -15.66 5.51 -10.22
N PHE A 120 -14.52 6.12 -9.88
CA PHE A 120 -14.02 7.30 -10.57
C PHE A 120 -12.61 7.15 -11.12
N ALA A 121 -11.85 6.12 -10.71
CA ALA A 121 -10.51 5.93 -11.23
C ALA A 121 -10.52 5.68 -12.74
N LEU A 122 -9.47 6.14 -13.40
CA LEU A 122 -9.22 5.98 -14.81
C LEU A 122 -8.19 4.89 -15.02
N LEU A 123 -8.57 3.82 -15.70
CA LEU A 123 -7.63 2.81 -16.16
C LEU A 123 -7.18 3.16 -17.57
N SER A 124 -5.88 3.29 -17.75
CA SER A 124 -5.27 3.59 -19.04
C SER A 124 -4.28 2.49 -19.42
N SER A 125 -4.20 2.20 -20.71
CA SER A 125 -3.16 1.33 -21.26
C SER A 125 -2.49 1.96 -22.46
N THR A 126 -1.16 1.80 -22.54
CA THR A 126 -0.32 2.31 -23.62
C THR A 126 0.57 1.20 -24.16
N TYR A 127 0.87 1.27 -25.44
CA TYR A 127 1.83 0.35 -26.08
C TYR A 127 3.24 0.57 -25.51
N ILE A 128 3.97 -0.51 -25.30
CA ILE A 128 5.38 -0.46 -24.93
C ILE A 128 6.22 -0.49 -26.22
N ASP A 129 6.96 0.56 -26.48
CA ASP A 129 7.78 0.68 -27.69
C ASP A 129 8.71 -0.52 -27.85
N GLY A 130 8.67 -1.13 -29.03
CA GLY A 130 9.46 -2.31 -29.36
C GLY A 130 8.88 -3.64 -28.87
N ALA A 131 7.69 -3.65 -28.27
CA ALA A 131 7.04 -4.89 -27.90
C ALA A 131 6.54 -5.68 -29.12
N GLU A 132 6.58 -7.01 -29.04
CA GLU A 132 6.14 -7.89 -30.12
C GLU A 132 4.62 -8.12 -30.05
N ASP A 133 3.88 -7.56 -31.00
CA ASP A 133 2.46 -7.85 -31.26
C ASP A 133 2.22 -7.98 -32.76
N GLU A 134 2.88 -8.97 -33.38
CA GLU A 134 2.86 -9.18 -34.84
C GLU A 134 1.43 -9.26 -35.43
N ARG A 135 0.48 -9.81 -34.65
CA ARG A 135 -0.91 -9.97 -35.05
C ARG A 135 -1.79 -8.79 -34.71
N GLY A 136 -1.26 -7.78 -34.01
CA GLY A 136 -2.01 -6.61 -33.56
C GLY A 136 -3.17 -6.96 -32.59
N VAL A 137 -3.00 -8.01 -31.80
CA VAL A 137 -4.05 -8.53 -30.87
C VAL A 137 -4.48 -7.47 -29.87
N TYR A 138 -3.53 -6.63 -29.43
CA TYR A 138 -3.77 -5.61 -28.43
C TYR A 138 -3.93 -4.20 -29.01
N LYS A 139 -4.00 -4.03 -30.34
CA LYS A 139 -4.03 -2.74 -31.01
C LYS A 139 -5.12 -1.79 -30.51
N LEU A 140 -6.28 -2.32 -30.11
CA LEU A 140 -7.38 -1.53 -29.53
C LEU A 140 -7.03 -0.91 -28.15
N TYR A 141 -5.98 -1.42 -27.51
CA TYR A 141 -5.55 -1.00 -26.18
C TYR A 141 -4.20 -0.27 -26.18
N TYR A 142 -3.65 0.09 -27.34
CA TYR A 142 -2.38 0.81 -27.45
C TYR A 142 -2.46 2.26 -26.96
N ASP A 143 -3.64 2.84 -27.04
CA ASP A 143 -3.97 4.14 -26.48
C ASP A 143 -5.43 4.08 -25.98
N PHE A 144 -5.60 3.42 -24.87
CA PHE A 144 -6.93 3.17 -24.31
C PHE A 144 -7.05 3.82 -22.94
N SER A 145 -8.21 4.41 -22.68
CA SER A 145 -8.54 4.98 -21.38
C SER A 145 -10.02 4.86 -21.12
N ALA A 146 -10.38 4.36 -19.94
CA ALA A 146 -11.77 4.28 -19.51
C ALA A 146 -11.89 4.34 -17.99
N ARG A 147 -13.00 4.90 -17.51
CA ARG A 147 -13.33 4.83 -16.09
C ARG A 147 -13.56 3.37 -15.68
N VAL A 148 -13.09 3.04 -14.49
CA VAL A 148 -13.18 1.69 -13.90
C VAL A 148 -14.60 1.15 -13.90
N ASP A 149 -15.61 1.97 -13.54
CA ASP A 149 -17.02 1.59 -13.49
C ASP A 149 -17.66 1.29 -14.86
N ARG A 150 -16.99 1.64 -15.96
CA ARG A 150 -17.44 1.44 -17.34
C ARG A 150 -16.72 0.33 -18.08
N LEU A 151 -15.68 -0.24 -17.47
CA LEU A 151 -14.91 -1.32 -18.07
C LEU A 151 -15.77 -2.58 -18.26
N LYS A 152 -15.64 -3.19 -19.43
CA LYS A 152 -16.28 -4.47 -19.72
C LYS A 152 -15.36 -5.62 -19.31
N PRO A 153 -15.91 -6.76 -18.87
CA PRO A 153 -15.11 -7.93 -18.49
C PRO A 153 -14.06 -8.34 -19.51
N TYR A 154 -14.42 -8.41 -20.79
CA TYR A 154 -13.48 -8.79 -21.85
C TYR A 154 -12.34 -7.77 -22.03
N GLN A 155 -12.58 -6.47 -21.77
CA GLN A 155 -11.54 -5.44 -21.84
C GLN A 155 -10.51 -5.64 -20.73
N VAL A 156 -10.99 -5.90 -19.50
CA VAL A 156 -10.12 -6.16 -18.34
C VAL A 156 -9.21 -7.37 -18.64
N LEU A 157 -9.79 -8.49 -19.12
CA LEU A 157 -9.00 -9.70 -19.42
C LEU A 157 -8.00 -9.47 -20.57
N ALA A 158 -8.39 -8.75 -21.62
CA ALA A 158 -7.50 -8.43 -22.73
C ALA A 158 -6.33 -7.53 -22.30
N ILE A 159 -6.61 -6.49 -21.51
CA ILE A 159 -5.59 -5.55 -20.97
C ILE A 159 -4.63 -6.30 -20.05
N ASN A 160 -5.14 -7.11 -19.12
CA ASN A 160 -4.31 -7.92 -18.22
C ASN A 160 -3.38 -8.88 -18.98
N ARG A 161 -3.90 -9.52 -20.07
CA ARG A 161 -3.08 -10.38 -20.92
C ARG A 161 -2.00 -9.59 -21.66
N GLY A 162 -2.33 -8.41 -22.21
CA GLY A 162 -1.37 -7.55 -22.91
C GLY A 162 -0.27 -7.04 -21.99
N GLU A 163 -0.60 -6.74 -20.74
CA GLU A 163 0.38 -6.36 -19.70
C GLU A 163 1.28 -7.55 -19.33
N ALA A 164 0.69 -8.74 -19.08
CA ALA A 164 1.46 -9.94 -18.76
C ALA A 164 2.44 -10.34 -19.89
N GLN A 165 2.07 -10.08 -21.14
CA GLN A 165 2.93 -10.28 -22.31
C GLN A 165 3.89 -9.11 -22.58
N LYS A 166 3.89 -8.08 -21.71
CA LYS A 166 4.74 -6.89 -21.83
C LYS A 166 4.52 -6.10 -23.13
N VAL A 167 3.34 -6.21 -23.72
CA VAL A 167 2.91 -5.41 -24.87
C VAL A 167 2.30 -4.09 -24.43
N LEU A 168 1.56 -4.13 -23.32
CA LEU A 168 0.89 -2.97 -22.74
C LEU A 168 1.51 -2.57 -21.40
N ARG A 169 1.60 -1.25 -21.19
CA ARG A 169 1.79 -0.64 -19.86
C ARG A 169 0.43 -0.18 -19.38
N VAL A 170 0.05 -0.63 -18.20
CA VAL A 170 -1.25 -0.31 -17.59
C VAL A 170 -1.06 0.56 -16.37
N THR A 171 -1.88 1.58 -16.23
CA THR A 171 -1.89 2.50 -15.08
C THR A 171 -3.32 2.72 -14.60
N LEU A 172 -3.48 2.90 -13.30
CA LEU A 172 -4.75 3.26 -12.69
C LEU A 172 -4.57 4.59 -11.95
N GLU A 173 -5.22 5.62 -12.45
CA GLU A 173 -5.18 6.95 -11.86
C GLU A 173 -6.43 7.17 -11.00
N ILE A 174 -6.21 7.42 -9.71
CA ILE A 174 -7.26 7.81 -8.78
C ILE A 174 -7.25 9.34 -8.67
N PRO A 175 -8.38 10.02 -8.94
CA PRO A 175 -8.42 11.48 -8.90
C PRO A 175 -7.92 12.03 -7.57
N GLU A 176 -7.06 13.03 -7.63
CA GLU A 176 -6.42 13.60 -6.45
C GLU A 176 -7.43 14.08 -5.41
N ARG A 177 -8.48 14.74 -5.85
CA ARG A 177 -9.59 15.17 -4.98
C ARG A 177 -10.19 14.02 -4.18
N ASP A 178 -10.32 12.85 -4.79
CA ASP A 178 -11.04 11.73 -4.18
C ASP A 178 -10.22 11.07 -3.07
N TRP A 179 -8.93 10.82 -3.29
CA TRP A 179 -8.09 10.27 -2.23
C TRP A 179 -7.81 11.31 -1.13
N GLN A 180 -7.64 12.60 -1.48
CA GLN A 180 -7.48 13.65 -0.48
C GLN A 180 -8.72 13.76 0.42
N GLN A 181 -9.93 13.70 -0.16
CA GLN A 181 -11.17 13.69 0.61
C GLN A 181 -11.26 12.46 1.54
N ALA A 182 -10.86 11.29 1.06
CA ALA A 182 -10.86 10.06 1.86
C ALA A 182 -9.89 10.16 3.06
N VAL A 183 -8.67 10.66 2.83
CA VAL A 183 -7.68 10.84 3.89
C VAL A 183 -8.12 11.91 4.88
N ARG A 184 -8.60 13.08 4.41
CA ARG A 184 -9.04 14.20 5.26
C ARG A 184 -10.32 13.92 6.03
N ALA A 185 -11.08 12.89 5.68
CA ALA A 185 -12.22 12.45 6.48
C ALA A 185 -11.78 11.95 7.87
N VAL A 186 -10.57 11.39 7.97
CA VAL A 186 -10.00 10.83 9.20
C VAL A 186 -8.87 11.69 9.74
N PHE A 187 -7.93 12.08 8.90
CA PHE A 187 -6.75 12.88 9.24
C PHE A 187 -6.91 14.29 8.68
N ARG A 188 -7.22 15.24 9.56
CA ARG A 188 -7.48 16.61 9.15
C ARG A 188 -6.44 17.56 9.73
N GLU A 189 -5.84 18.35 8.85
CA GLU A 189 -4.91 19.39 9.26
C GLU A 189 -5.61 20.45 10.12
N GLN A 190 -4.99 20.85 11.24
CA GLN A 190 -5.45 21.94 12.08
C GLN A 190 -4.68 23.22 11.73
N PRO A 191 -5.29 24.18 11.01
CA PRO A 191 -4.56 25.33 10.45
C PRO A 191 -3.81 26.19 11.47
N LEU A 192 -4.23 26.15 12.75
CA LEU A 192 -3.60 26.92 13.83
C LEU A 192 -2.50 26.15 14.57
N SER A 193 -2.23 24.90 14.18
CA SER A 193 -1.16 24.11 14.75
C SER A 193 0.13 24.27 13.95
N PRO A 194 1.29 24.46 14.61
CA PRO A 194 2.58 24.45 13.92
C PRO A 194 2.92 23.10 13.29
N TRP A 195 2.20 22.04 13.67
CA TRP A 195 2.37 20.68 13.19
C TRP A 195 1.54 20.35 11.93
N ALA A 196 0.63 21.25 11.52
CA ALA A 196 -0.26 21.01 10.38
C ALA A 196 0.49 20.70 9.09
N GLU A 197 1.60 21.39 8.84
CA GLU A 197 2.44 21.15 7.66
C GLU A 197 3.10 19.77 7.69
N GLN A 198 3.56 19.30 8.86
CA GLN A 198 4.16 17.98 9.01
C GLN A 198 3.12 16.87 8.73
N LEU A 199 1.87 17.04 9.17
CA LEU A 199 0.79 16.12 8.84
C LEU A 199 0.47 16.15 7.35
N ARG A 200 0.39 17.32 6.72
CA ARG A 200 0.15 17.46 5.28
C ARG A 200 1.21 16.71 4.47
N LEU A 201 2.48 16.87 4.78
CA LEU A 201 3.58 16.17 4.14
C LEU A 201 3.49 14.65 4.32
N ALA A 202 3.12 14.19 5.52
CA ALA A 202 2.92 12.76 5.79
C ALA A 202 1.72 12.19 5.01
N MET A 203 0.63 12.94 4.85
CA MET A 203 -0.54 12.54 4.06
C MET A 203 -0.18 12.38 2.57
N GLU A 204 0.58 13.31 2.01
CA GLU A 204 1.03 13.25 0.62
C GLU A 204 1.99 12.07 0.37
N ASP A 205 2.97 11.87 1.26
CA ASP A 205 3.88 10.72 1.17
C ASP A 205 3.13 9.39 1.32
N SER A 206 2.21 9.30 2.30
CA SER A 206 1.33 8.14 2.48
C SER A 206 0.56 7.82 1.21
N ALA A 207 -0.09 8.83 0.61
CA ALA A 207 -0.85 8.64 -0.61
C ALA A 207 0.03 8.10 -1.74
N LYS A 208 1.09 8.80 -2.09
CA LYS A 208 1.91 8.48 -3.27
C LYS A 208 2.67 7.16 -3.13
N ARG A 209 3.22 6.88 -1.96
CA ARG A 209 4.13 5.76 -1.74
C ARG A 209 3.45 4.48 -1.26
N LEU A 210 2.37 4.60 -0.48
CA LEU A 210 1.76 3.46 0.22
C LEU A 210 0.31 3.22 -0.19
N LEU A 211 -0.55 4.21 0.00
CA LEU A 211 -2.00 4.05 -0.14
C LEU A 211 -2.42 3.79 -1.59
N LEU A 212 -2.08 4.70 -2.51
CA LEU A 212 -2.52 4.60 -3.91
C LEU A 212 -1.99 3.34 -4.60
N PRO A 213 -0.71 2.93 -4.46
CA PRO A 213 -0.25 1.65 -5.01
C PRO A 213 -0.94 0.43 -4.41
N ALA A 214 -1.34 0.50 -3.13
CA ALA A 214 -2.10 -0.60 -2.51
C ALA A 214 -3.53 -0.66 -3.03
N ILE A 215 -4.21 0.49 -3.13
CA ILE A 215 -5.57 0.58 -3.66
C ILE A 215 -5.62 0.18 -5.15
N GLU A 216 -4.62 0.57 -5.94
CA GLU A 216 -4.49 0.12 -7.34
C GLU A 216 -4.51 -1.41 -7.44
N ARG A 217 -3.68 -2.10 -6.64
CA ARG A 217 -3.67 -3.58 -6.61
C ARG A 217 -5.02 -4.16 -6.21
N ASP A 218 -5.66 -3.58 -5.17
CA ASP A 218 -6.96 -4.04 -4.68
C ASP A 218 -8.06 -3.87 -5.75
N VAL A 219 -8.08 -2.73 -6.43
CA VAL A 219 -9.04 -2.42 -7.51
C VAL A 219 -8.82 -3.33 -8.71
N ARG A 220 -7.57 -3.48 -9.16
CA ARG A 220 -7.23 -4.36 -10.28
C ARG A 220 -7.57 -5.83 -9.99
N GLY A 221 -7.31 -6.30 -8.76
CA GLY A 221 -7.76 -7.63 -8.32
C GLY A 221 -9.28 -7.78 -8.42
N THR A 222 -10.02 -6.83 -7.86
CA THR A 222 -11.50 -6.82 -7.91
C THR A 222 -12.04 -6.83 -9.34
N LEU A 223 -11.41 -6.08 -10.26
CA LEU A 223 -11.81 -6.07 -11.68
C LEU A 223 -11.54 -7.41 -12.34
N THR A 224 -10.40 -8.03 -12.07
CA THR A 224 -10.01 -9.33 -12.60
C THR A 224 -10.97 -10.42 -12.13
N ASP A 225 -11.22 -10.51 -10.82
CA ASP A 225 -12.13 -11.50 -10.24
C ASP A 225 -13.53 -11.40 -10.84
N LYS A 226 -14.06 -10.17 -11.00
CA LYS A 226 -15.37 -9.96 -11.65
C LYS A 226 -15.36 -10.35 -13.12
N ALA A 227 -14.28 -10.07 -13.83
CA ALA A 227 -14.18 -10.39 -15.26
C ALA A 227 -14.07 -11.89 -15.49
N GLU A 228 -13.32 -12.62 -14.68
CA GLU A 228 -13.19 -14.06 -14.72
C GLU A 228 -14.49 -14.76 -14.34
N ALA A 229 -15.16 -14.33 -13.27
CA ALA A 229 -16.47 -14.85 -12.87
C ALA A 229 -17.51 -14.69 -14.00
N HIS A 230 -17.53 -13.54 -14.67
CA HIS A 230 -18.41 -13.32 -15.81
C HIS A 230 -18.06 -14.24 -17.00
N ALA A 231 -16.77 -14.44 -17.29
CA ALA A 231 -16.34 -15.32 -18.38
C ALA A 231 -16.79 -16.77 -18.15
N ILE A 232 -16.67 -17.28 -16.91
CA ILE A 232 -17.15 -18.61 -16.54
C ILE A 232 -18.66 -18.75 -16.77
N GLN A 233 -19.46 -17.72 -16.41
CA GLN A 233 -20.92 -17.74 -16.61
C GLN A 233 -21.34 -17.74 -18.08
N VAL A 234 -20.50 -17.17 -18.96
CA VAL A 234 -20.83 -17.08 -20.41
C VAL A 234 -20.40 -18.31 -21.18
N PHE A 235 -19.34 -19.00 -20.75
CA PHE A 235 -18.71 -20.13 -21.47
C PHE A 235 -18.81 -21.48 -20.74
N GLY A 236 -19.34 -21.51 -19.51
CA GLY A 236 -19.64 -22.71 -18.74
C GLY A 236 -21.11 -23.09 -18.84
#